data_5132b9784faf24f16a00986feb9257ea
#
_entry.id   5132b9784faf24f16a00986feb9257ea
#
_cell.length_a   1.000
_cell.length_b   1.000
_cell.length_c   1.000
_cell.angle_alpha   90.00
_cell.angle_beta   90.00
_cell.angle_gamma   90.00
#
_symmetry.space_group_name_H-M   'P 1'
#
loop_
_entity.id
_entity.type
_entity.pdbx_description
1 polymer ?
#
loop_
_entity_poly.entity_id
_entity_poly.type
_entity_poly.pdbx_seq_one_letter_code
_entity_poly.pdbx_strand_id
1 'polypeptide(L)'
;MSKKQHIAAIVQARMRSTRLPGKVLKEIVGQPLLWHILHRLRKSELIETICVATTTDPADDPIAAYAEAQGAKVVRGPEDDVLARFALATHLIDPDIIVRVNADAPLVDAAFVDHLIREMIRTQADFVMLRPGLSAIHDGADPMSRWALDKLVLMAHQDPVAREHVSAYFKLHPEFVKIAHIDLPLKWQFKGARLSVDTPADVTFIETVYQRLHAQAGEATLTDLVALLNREPTLLDLNGHVHQKAATAQSGTVIVRCDGGGVIGLGHVKRCLSLARRLRDTHGYGVRFAMNADKIATAPVTIEGFAIDLRPHGVDECDWLLSLVEKHGALAAVLDVRTNLSATSVMRLKGAGAIVGVIDDATPRRLAADISVYPPVPQVFALNWEGAESEPLVGWEWVILGQDLGFPMRPGTTRPRVLVSMGGTDPLGLTLPTVEAIAKLPANFDGTIVLGPGAAPHLETEIGKIATRFEIIRAPNDLPRLMAEADLGVISFGVTAYELGALGVPSIYLCLTPDHALSASAFERAGMGVSLGVAGEVSEMMIAGAVQSLLGDGERRRAMAAAGRMNLDGRGAQRVAERIARLIEERRELPESVPLRAVG
;
A
#
# COMPACT_ATOMS: atom_id res chain seq x y z
N MET A 1 27.58 -33.45 -32.82
CA MET A 1 27.07 -33.45 -31.44
C MET A 1 26.99 -32.00 -31.01
N SER A 2 25.81 -31.46 -30.72
CA SER A 2 25.65 -30.10 -30.17
C SER A 2 26.40 -30.03 -28.84
N LYS A 3 27.27 -29.04 -28.64
CA LYS A 3 27.96 -28.82 -27.37
C LYS A 3 26.88 -28.67 -26.28
N LYS A 4 26.98 -29.42 -25.20
CA LYS A 4 26.07 -29.29 -24.05
C LYS A 4 26.22 -27.87 -23.51
N GLN A 5 25.10 -27.12 -23.43
CA GLN A 5 25.09 -25.75 -22.92
C GLN A 5 25.22 -25.78 -21.40
N HIS A 6 26.10 -24.96 -20.85
CA HIS A 6 26.21 -24.74 -19.42
C HIS A 6 25.14 -23.75 -18.95
N ILE A 7 24.24 -24.16 -18.05
CA ILE A 7 23.13 -23.37 -17.57
C ILE A 7 23.31 -23.06 -16.08
N ALA A 8 23.25 -21.77 -15.71
CA ALA A 8 23.42 -21.35 -14.34
C ALA A 8 22.23 -20.48 -13.86
N ALA A 9 21.78 -20.73 -12.64
CA ALA A 9 20.86 -19.82 -11.95
C ALA A 9 21.66 -18.80 -11.14
N ILE A 10 21.34 -17.52 -11.31
CA ILE A 10 21.90 -16.42 -10.51
C ILE A 10 20.77 -15.84 -9.66
N VAL A 11 20.88 -16.03 -8.33
CA VAL A 11 19.91 -15.57 -7.34
C VAL A 11 20.38 -14.24 -6.77
N GLN A 12 19.66 -13.15 -7.08
CA GLN A 12 19.97 -11.84 -6.50
C GLN A 12 19.40 -11.71 -5.08
N ALA A 13 20.24 -11.39 -4.10
CA ALA A 13 19.87 -11.33 -2.69
C ALA A 13 20.52 -10.14 -1.97
N ARG A 14 19.79 -9.49 -1.05
CA ARG A 14 20.32 -8.47 -0.13
C ARG A 14 19.50 -8.41 1.16
N MET A 15 20.13 -8.06 2.29
CA MET A 15 19.46 -7.90 3.58
C MET A 15 18.57 -6.65 3.64
N ARG A 16 18.97 -5.58 2.96
CA ARG A 16 18.22 -4.32 2.95
C ARG A 16 16.96 -4.46 2.10
N SER A 17 15.86 -4.71 2.79
CA SER A 17 14.50 -4.61 2.23
C SER A 17 13.73 -3.56 3.01
N THR A 18 13.12 -2.60 2.34
CA THR A 18 12.39 -1.50 2.99
C THR A 18 11.10 -1.97 3.67
N ARG A 19 10.43 -2.97 3.12
CA ARG A 19 9.13 -3.48 3.60
C ARG A 19 9.26 -4.63 4.59
N LEU A 20 10.29 -5.45 4.47
CA LEU A 20 10.56 -6.60 5.34
C LEU A 20 12.09 -6.79 5.46
N PRO A 21 12.77 -6.04 6.36
CA PRO A 21 14.21 -6.15 6.56
C PRO A 21 14.62 -7.57 6.90
N GLY A 22 15.73 -8.04 6.31
CA GLY A 22 16.24 -9.39 6.53
C GLY A 22 15.41 -10.52 5.92
N LYS A 23 14.42 -10.22 5.06
CA LYS A 23 13.48 -11.19 4.50
C LYS A 23 14.14 -12.43 3.90
N VAL A 24 15.32 -12.28 3.30
CA VAL A 24 16.04 -13.37 2.60
C VAL A 24 16.42 -14.51 3.56
N LEU A 25 16.72 -14.20 4.82
CA LEU A 25 17.02 -15.17 5.87
C LEU A 25 15.86 -15.40 6.85
N LYS A 26 14.69 -14.79 6.62
CA LYS A 26 13.50 -15.01 7.43
C LYS A 26 13.00 -16.43 7.21
N GLU A 27 12.67 -17.10 8.31
CA GLU A 27 12.10 -18.44 8.27
C GLU A 27 10.65 -18.43 7.75
N ILE A 28 10.37 -19.36 6.86
CA ILE A 28 9.05 -19.70 6.32
C ILE A 28 8.92 -21.22 6.40
N VAL A 29 7.94 -21.71 7.09
CA VAL A 29 7.76 -23.16 7.31
C VAL A 29 9.03 -23.82 7.87
N GLY A 30 9.69 -23.15 8.82
CA GLY A 30 10.89 -23.66 9.53
C GLY A 30 12.19 -23.66 8.72
N GLN A 31 12.25 -23.00 7.56
CA GLN A 31 13.46 -22.84 6.75
C GLN A 31 13.61 -21.39 6.27
N PRO A 32 14.84 -20.85 6.18
CA PRO A 32 15.06 -19.53 5.60
C PRO A 32 14.52 -19.41 4.17
N LEU A 33 14.01 -18.24 3.81
CA LEU A 33 13.47 -18.00 2.46
C LEU A 33 14.47 -18.35 1.37
N LEU A 34 15.76 -18.00 1.53
CA LEU A 34 16.82 -18.36 0.59
C LEU A 34 17.00 -19.89 0.46
N TRP A 35 16.80 -20.65 1.55
CA TRP A 35 16.84 -22.11 1.49
C TRP A 35 15.79 -22.66 0.52
N HIS A 36 14.56 -22.17 0.58
CA HIS A 36 13.50 -22.61 -0.32
C HIS A 36 13.91 -22.45 -1.79
N ILE A 37 14.51 -21.32 -2.12
CA ILE A 37 14.92 -21.01 -3.48
C ILE A 37 16.05 -21.94 -3.93
N LEU A 38 17.13 -22.04 -3.13
CA LEU A 38 18.27 -22.89 -3.46
C LEU A 38 17.88 -24.38 -3.53
N HIS A 39 17.08 -24.86 -2.57
CA HIS A 39 16.62 -26.24 -2.53
C HIS A 39 15.77 -26.60 -3.76
N ARG A 40 14.88 -25.68 -4.18
CA ARG A 40 13.98 -25.91 -5.30
C ARG A 40 14.72 -25.83 -6.65
N LEU A 41 15.63 -24.88 -6.82
CA LEU A 41 16.46 -24.79 -8.04
C LEU A 41 17.35 -26.03 -8.26
N ARG A 42 17.79 -26.71 -7.19
CA ARG A 42 18.55 -27.97 -7.30
C ARG A 42 17.73 -29.13 -7.87
N LYS A 43 16.41 -29.04 -7.90
CA LYS A 43 15.52 -30.03 -8.51
C LYS A 43 15.42 -29.87 -10.03
N SER A 44 16.01 -28.81 -10.61
CA SER A 44 16.06 -28.61 -12.06
C SER A 44 16.92 -29.70 -12.73
N GLU A 45 16.45 -30.20 -13.87
CA GLU A 45 17.18 -31.14 -14.71
C GLU A 45 18.24 -30.45 -15.59
N LEU A 46 18.13 -29.11 -15.73
CA LEU A 46 18.93 -28.33 -16.67
C LEU A 46 19.94 -27.42 -16.00
N ILE A 47 19.65 -26.89 -14.79
CA ILE A 47 20.54 -25.99 -14.07
C ILE A 47 21.72 -26.79 -13.47
N GLU A 48 22.95 -26.48 -13.90
CA GLU A 48 24.16 -27.12 -13.42
C GLU A 48 24.86 -26.37 -12.28
N THR A 49 24.71 -25.05 -12.26
CA THR A 49 25.36 -24.19 -11.26
C THR A 49 24.35 -23.18 -10.66
N ILE A 50 24.40 -23.02 -9.35
CA ILE A 50 23.64 -21.98 -8.65
C ILE A 50 24.62 -21.00 -8.01
N CYS A 51 24.41 -19.70 -8.24
CA CYS A 51 25.19 -18.62 -7.67
C CYS A 51 24.28 -17.61 -6.97
N VAL A 52 24.67 -17.19 -5.78
CA VAL A 52 24.01 -16.08 -5.06
C VAL A 52 24.81 -14.81 -5.31
N ALA A 53 24.16 -13.81 -5.92
CA ALA A 53 24.73 -12.50 -6.19
C ALA A 53 24.26 -11.52 -5.11
N THR A 54 25.12 -11.22 -4.14
CA THR A 54 24.84 -10.31 -3.02
C THR A 54 25.72 -9.06 -3.06
N THR A 55 25.61 -8.19 -2.07
CA THR A 55 26.36 -6.92 -2.08
C THR A 55 27.68 -7.03 -1.29
N THR A 56 28.53 -6.01 -1.44
CA THR A 56 29.75 -5.87 -0.62
C THR A 56 29.47 -5.23 0.74
N ASP A 57 28.23 -4.85 1.04
CA ASP A 57 27.84 -4.33 2.36
C ASP A 57 28.02 -5.43 3.42
N PRO A 58 28.66 -5.14 4.58
CA PRO A 58 28.80 -6.09 5.69
C PRO A 58 27.46 -6.63 6.21
N ALA A 59 26.35 -5.90 6.04
CA ALA A 59 25.02 -6.37 6.40
C ALA A 59 24.62 -7.64 5.62
N ASP A 60 25.23 -7.89 4.45
CA ASP A 60 24.98 -9.04 3.59
C ASP A 60 25.94 -10.22 3.85
N ASP A 61 26.90 -10.10 4.79
CA ASP A 61 27.79 -11.19 5.17
C ASP A 61 27.03 -12.46 5.59
N PRO A 62 25.90 -12.38 6.34
CA PRO A 62 25.11 -13.56 6.67
C PRO A 62 24.53 -14.26 5.44
N ILE A 63 24.15 -13.52 4.38
CA ILE A 63 23.65 -14.12 3.13
C ILE A 63 24.78 -14.91 2.44
N ALA A 64 25.96 -14.30 2.32
CA ALA A 64 27.11 -14.93 1.69
C ALA A 64 27.49 -16.22 2.40
N ALA A 65 27.69 -16.15 3.72
CA ALA A 65 28.03 -17.32 4.56
C ALA A 65 26.95 -18.42 4.47
N TYR A 66 25.67 -18.04 4.51
CA TYR A 66 24.58 -19.01 4.40
C TYR A 66 24.56 -19.70 3.03
N ALA A 67 24.71 -18.94 1.94
CA ALA A 67 24.70 -19.46 0.58
C ALA A 67 25.88 -20.43 0.35
N GLU A 68 27.08 -20.10 0.83
CA GLU A 68 28.27 -20.97 0.78
C GLU A 68 28.05 -22.26 1.59
N ALA A 69 27.51 -22.16 2.81
CA ALA A 69 27.16 -23.33 3.63
C ALA A 69 26.12 -24.24 2.95
N GLN A 70 25.24 -23.65 2.14
CA GLN A 70 24.31 -24.40 1.29
C GLN A 70 24.96 -24.90 -0.03
N GLY A 71 26.26 -24.72 -0.27
CA GLY A 71 26.95 -25.18 -1.46
C GLY A 71 26.66 -24.40 -2.75
N ALA A 72 26.14 -23.18 -2.65
CA ALA A 72 26.02 -22.27 -3.78
C ALA A 72 27.32 -21.48 -3.97
N LYS A 73 27.65 -21.10 -5.22
CA LYS A 73 28.68 -20.10 -5.47
C LYS A 73 28.19 -18.73 -4.97
N VAL A 74 29.10 -17.87 -4.55
CA VAL A 74 28.77 -16.52 -4.09
C VAL A 74 29.59 -15.50 -4.86
N VAL A 75 28.91 -14.42 -5.28
CA VAL A 75 29.55 -13.24 -5.86
C VAL A 75 29.05 -12.02 -5.09
N ARG A 76 29.97 -11.11 -4.80
CA ARG A 76 29.66 -9.85 -4.13
C ARG A 76 30.01 -8.67 -5.04
N GLY A 77 29.13 -7.67 -5.09
CA GLY A 77 29.31 -6.49 -5.94
C GLY A 77 28.55 -5.28 -5.45
N PRO A 78 28.43 -4.20 -6.25
CA PRO A 78 27.80 -2.95 -5.86
C PRO A 78 26.35 -3.14 -5.39
N GLU A 79 25.92 -2.38 -4.35
CA GLU A 79 24.54 -2.42 -3.86
C GLU A 79 23.56 -1.86 -4.89
N ASP A 80 23.90 -0.75 -5.53
CA ASP A 80 23.03 0.01 -6.45
C ASP A 80 23.05 -0.51 -7.89
N ASP A 81 23.75 -1.61 -8.14
CA ASP A 81 23.93 -2.14 -9.49
C ASP A 81 23.81 -3.65 -9.53
N VAL A 82 22.57 -4.13 -9.72
CA VAL A 82 22.29 -5.57 -9.87
C VAL A 82 22.92 -6.11 -11.15
N LEU A 83 22.89 -5.35 -12.24
CA LEU A 83 23.47 -5.75 -13.52
C LEU A 83 24.97 -6.02 -13.39
N ALA A 84 25.72 -5.16 -12.68
CA ALA A 84 27.14 -5.38 -12.40
C ALA A 84 27.38 -6.67 -11.58
N ARG A 85 26.51 -6.98 -10.60
CA ARG A 85 26.60 -8.26 -9.87
C ARG A 85 26.36 -9.47 -10.77
N PHE A 86 25.42 -9.37 -11.72
CA PHE A 86 25.21 -10.42 -12.72
C PHE A 86 26.40 -10.58 -13.65
N ALA A 87 27.01 -9.49 -14.10
CA ALA A 87 28.23 -9.54 -14.91
C ALA A 87 29.38 -10.24 -14.17
N LEU A 88 29.60 -9.92 -12.88
CA LEU A 88 30.60 -10.60 -12.05
C LEU A 88 30.32 -12.09 -11.88
N ALA A 89 29.07 -12.47 -11.62
CA ALA A 89 28.67 -13.86 -11.49
C ALA A 89 28.86 -14.63 -12.81
N THR A 90 28.51 -14.02 -13.92
CA THR A 90 28.65 -14.59 -15.26
C THR A 90 30.13 -14.77 -15.64
N HIS A 91 30.98 -13.80 -15.25
CA HIS A 91 32.44 -13.94 -15.47
C HIS A 91 33.03 -15.10 -14.63
N LEU A 92 32.55 -15.30 -13.39
CA LEU A 92 33.01 -16.39 -12.52
C LEU A 92 32.57 -17.78 -13.00
N ILE A 93 31.36 -17.89 -13.54
CA ILE A 93 30.71 -19.19 -13.84
C ILE A 93 30.87 -19.58 -15.29
N ASP A 94 30.93 -18.62 -16.20
CA ASP A 94 30.97 -18.75 -17.66
C ASP A 94 29.83 -19.62 -18.24
N PRO A 95 28.52 -19.26 -17.95
CA PRO A 95 27.39 -20.01 -18.47
C PRO A 95 27.03 -19.59 -19.89
N ASP A 96 26.42 -20.50 -20.67
CA ASP A 96 25.81 -20.20 -21.97
C ASP A 96 24.39 -19.58 -21.79
N ILE A 97 23.67 -20.04 -20.77
CA ILE A 97 22.32 -19.54 -20.39
C ILE A 97 22.31 -19.19 -18.90
N ILE A 98 21.73 -18.03 -18.59
CA ILE A 98 21.58 -17.52 -17.24
C ILE A 98 20.08 -17.54 -16.89
N VAL A 99 19.73 -18.09 -15.76
CA VAL A 99 18.37 -17.93 -15.17
C VAL A 99 18.48 -16.91 -14.05
N ARG A 100 17.92 -15.72 -14.27
CA ARG A 100 17.78 -14.71 -13.21
C ARG A 100 16.69 -15.14 -12.25
N VAL A 101 16.99 -15.18 -10.95
CA VAL A 101 16.02 -15.51 -9.90
C VAL A 101 16.06 -14.46 -8.80
N ASN A 102 14.88 -14.03 -8.35
CA ASN A 102 14.75 -13.14 -7.21
C ASN A 102 14.77 -13.93 -5.89
N ALA A 103 15.51 -13.44 -4.89
CA ALA A 103 15.56 -14.06 -3.56
C ALA A 103 14.31 -13.86 -2.70
N ASP A 104 13.20 -13.42 -3.29
CA ASP A 104 11.91 -13.29 -2.64
C ASP A 104 10.82 -14.23 -3.20
N ALA A 105 11.20 -15.17 -4.05
CA ALA A 105 10.29 -16.11 -4.70
C ALA A 105 10.42 -17.55 -4.12
N PRO A 106 9.91 -17.84 -2.90
CA PRO A 106 10.08 -19.12 -2.21
C PRO A 106 9.41 -20.31 -2.92
N LEU A 107 8.51 -20.05 -3.85
CA LEU A 107 7.80 -21.05 -4.63
C LEU A 107 8.33 -21.17 -6.08
N VAL A 108 9.56 -20.69 -6.36
CA VAL A 108 10.20 -20.94 -7.67
C VAL A 108 10.13 -22.44 -7.96
N ASP A 109 9.72 -22.80 -9.17
CA ASP A 109 9.45 -24.21 -9.53
C ASP A 109 10.43 -24.68 -10.61
N ALA A 110 11.18 -25.73 -10.31
CA ALA A 110 12.21 -26.26 -11.19
C ALA A 110 11.63 -26.71 -12.55
N ALA A 111 10.48 -27.39 -12.56
CA ALA A 111 9.86 -27.88 -13.79
C ALA A 111 9.35 -26.72 -14.67
N PHE A 112 8.86 -25.64 -14.04
CA PHE A 112 8.47 -24.42 -14.74
C PHE A 112 9.70 -23.74 -15.36
N VAL A 113 10.79 -23.59 -14.60
CA VAL A 113 12.04 -22.99 -15.07
C VAL A 113 12.64 -23.82 -16.22
N ASP A 114 12.67 -25.14 -16.08
CA ASP A 114 13.14 -26.05 -17.13
C ASP A 114 12.30 -25.94 -18.41
N HIS A 115 10.99 -25.73 -18.30
CA HIS A 115 10.13 -25.48 -19.45
C HIS A 115 10.55 -24.20 -20.18
N LEU A 116 10.76 -23.08 -19.47
CA LEU A 116 11.21 -21.82 -20.06
C LEU A 116 12.56 -21.97 -20.78
N ILE A 117 13.51 -22.69 -20.16
CA ILE A 117 14.83 -22.94 -20.73
C ILE A 117 14.70 -23.80 -22.00
N ARG A 118 13.91 -24.89 -22.00
CA ARG A 118 13.69 -25.73 -23.16
C ARG A 118 13.07 -24.95 -24.33
N GLU A 119 12.09 -24.09 -24.06
CA GLU A 119 11.49 -23.24 -25.07
C GLU A 119 12.49 -22.23 -25.64
N MET A 120 13.33 -21.63 -24.80
CA MET A 120 14.39 -20.75 -25.24
C MET A 120 15.39 -21.45 -26.17
N ILE A 121 15.84 -22.64 -25.80
CA ILE A 121 16.75 -23.46 -26.62
C ILE A 121 16.08 -23.86 -27.93
N ARG A 122 14.84 -24.34 -27.88
CA ARG A 122 14.07 -24.77 -29.06
C ARG A 122 13.88 -23.65 -30.08
N THR A 123 13.63 -22.42 -29.60
CA THR A 123 13.37 -21.25 -30.46
C THR A 123 14.65 -20.50 -30.84
N GLN A 124 15.79 -20.90 -30.24
CA GLN A 124 17.06 -20.18 -30.36
C GLN A 124 16.90 -18.68 -30.04
N ALA A 125 16.11 -18.36 -29.02
CA ALA A 125 15.87 -17.01 -28.56
C ALA A 125 16.90 -16.59 -27.51
N ASP A 126 17.08 -15.30 -27.36
CA ASP A 126 17.92 -14.70 -26.32
C ASP A 126 17.17 -14.49 -25.01
N PHE A 127 15.84 -14.38 -25.12
CA PHE A 127 14.92 -14.20 -24.01
C PHE A 127 13.55 -14.80 -24.36
N VAL A 128 12.80 -15.25 -23.36
CA VAL A 128 11.43 -15.75 -23.56
C VAL A 128 10.43 -14.91 -22.80
N MET A 129 9.30 -14.65 -23.44
CA MET A 129 8.12 -14.02 -22.86
C MET A 129 6.90 -14.90 -23.10
N LEU A 130 5.92 -14.79 -22.22
CA LEU A 130 4.64 -15.44 -22.48
C LEU A 130 3.93 -14.75 -23.64
N ARG A 131 3.17 -15.52 -24.40
CA ARG A 131 2.29 -14.98 -25.44
C ARG A 131 1.31 -13.95 -24.82
N PRO A 132 1.05 -12.81 -25.47
CA PRO A 132 0.12 -11.82 -24.97
C PRO A 132 -1.24 -12.43 -24.59
N GLY A 133 -1.74 -12.06 -23.42
CA GLY A 133 -3.00 -12.59 -22.87
C GLY A 133 -2.83 -13.80 -21.93
N LEU A 134 -1.66 -14.45 -21.90
CA LEU A 134 -1.36 -15.49 -20.93
C LEU A 134 -0.77 -14.87 -19.64
N SER A 135 -1.07 -15.48 -18.53
CA SER A 135 -0.51 -15.12 -17.21
C SER A 135 0.01 -16.39 -16.53
N ALA A 136 1.30 -16.38 -16.16
CA ALA A 136 1.86 -17.40 -15.30
C ALA A 136 1.47 -17.18 -13.85
N ILE A 137 1.37 -18.29 -13.09
CA ILE A 137 1.24 -18.20 -11.63
C ILE A 137 2.49 -17.61 -10.97
N HIS A 138 3.64 -17.81 -11.58
CA HIS A 138 4.94 -17.35 -11.07
C HIS A 138 5.61 -16.40 -12.05
N ASP A 139 6.12 -15.28 -11.51
CA ASP A 139 6.98 -14.32 -12.19
C ASP A 139 8.21 -14.08 -11.30
N GLY A 140 9.42 -14.21 -11.84
CA GLY A 140 10.66 -14.00 -11.08
C GLY A 140 11.75 -15.02 -11.35
N ALA A 141 11.58 -15.87 -12.38
CA ALA A 141 12.63 -16.69 -12.96
C ALA A 141 12.70 -16.42 -14.48
N ASP A 142 13.67 -15.63 -14.89
CA ASP A 142 13.80 -15.16 -16.28
C ASP A 142 15.07 -15.77 -16.91
N PRO A 143 14.96 -16.78 -17.80
CA PRO A 143 16.13 -17.28 -18.56
C PRO A 143 16.50 -16.32 -19.69
N MET A 144 17.81 -16.09 -19.85
CA MET A 144 18.39 -15.26 -20.91
C MET A 144 19.70 -15.87 -21.43
N SER A 145 20.06 -15.58 -22.68
CA SER A 145 21.34 -15.98 -23.24
C SER A 145 22.48 -15.17 -22.62
N ARG A 146 23.67 -15.76 -22.58
CA ARG A 146 24.89 -15.04 -22.21
C ARG A 146 25.08 -13.80 -23.07
N TRP A 147 24.85 -13.93 -24.36
CA TRP A 147 24.98 -12.83 -25.29
C TRP A 147 24.01 -11.66 -24.96
N ALA A 148 22.76 -11.95 -24.56
CA ALA A 148 21.80 -10.92 -24.16
C ALA A 148 22.28 -10.13 -22.94
N LEU A 149 22.82 -10.83 -21.93
CA LEU A 149 23.37 -10.17 -20.75
C LEU A 149 24.60 -9.33 -21.08
N ASP A 150 25.54 -9.87 -21.86
CA ASP A 150 26.76 -9.16 -22.25
C ASP A 150 26.42 -7.91 -23.08
N LYS A 151 25.43 -7.99 -23.98
CA LYS A 151 24.92 -6.85 -24.73
C LYS A 151 24.29 -5.80 -23.79
N LEU A 152 23.52 -6.22 -22.79
CA LEU A 152 22.91 -5.32 -21.81
C LEU A 152 23.98 -4.59 -21.00
N VAL A 153 25.00 -5.29 -20.53
CA VAL A 153 26.15 -4.70 -19.83
C VAL A 153 26.89 -3.68 -20.70
N LEU A 154 27.08 -4.01 -21.99
CA LEU A 154 27.81 -3.12 -22.90
C LEU A 154 27.02 -1.86 -23.28
N MET A 155 25.72 -2.01 -23.58
CA MET A 155 24.93 -0.97 -24.24
C MET A 155 23.96 -0.21 -23.32
N ALA A 156 23.57 -0.80 -22.20
CA ALA A 156 22.55 -0.24 -21.31
C ALA A 156 22.98 -0.16 -19.83
N HIS A 157 24.27 -0.25 -19.53
CA HIS A 157 24.79 -0.22 -18.15
C HIS A 157 24.49 1.08 -17.38
N GLN A 158 24.17 2.18 -18.06
CA GLN A 158 23.76 3.44 -17.42
C GLN A 158 22.25 3.56 -17.24
N ASP A 159 21.45 2.68 -17.87
CA ASP A 159 20.02 2.70 -17.75
C ASP A 159 19.57 2.21 -16.36
N PRO A 160 18.76 2.97 -15.61
CA PRO A 160 18.33 2.60 -14.27
C PRO A 160 17.56 1.29 -14.21
N VAL A 161 16.74 0.98 -15.23
CA VAL A 161 15.94 -0.26 -15.28
C VAL A 161 16.85 -1.45 -15.53
N ALA A 162 17.82 -1.32 -16.44
CA ALA A 162 18.81 -2.37 -16.70
C ALA A 162 19.64 -2.65 -15.43
N ARG A 163 20.10 -1.60 -14.74
CA ARG A 163 20.94 -1.72 -13.53
C ARG A 163 20.21 -2.38 -12.36
N GLU A 164 18.94 -2.06 -12.13
CA GLU A 164 18.20 -2.59 -10.98
C GLU A 164 17.43 -3.87 -11.28
N HIS A 165 16.86 -3.99 -12.48
CA HIS A 165 15.92 -5.06 -12.81
C HIS A 165 16.38 -6.02 -13.91
N VAL A 166 17.52 -5.79 -14.52
CA VAL A 166 18.18 -6.65 -15.55
C VAL A 166 17.18 -7.06 -16.65
N SER A 167 16.44 -8.18 -16.47
CA SER A 167 15.52 -8.74 -17.45
C SER A 167 14.31 -7.86 -17.80
N ALA A 168 13.92 -6.94 -16.92
CA ALA A 168 12.84 -5.99 -17.21
C ALA A 168 13.16 -5.09 -18.40
N TYR A 169 14.44 -4.79 -18.63
CA TYR A 169 14.87 -4.01 -19.79
C TYR A 169 14.44 -4.66 -21.12
N PHE A 170 14.53 -5.99 -21.24
CA PHE A 170 14.10 -6.71 -22.45
C PHE A 170 12.58 -6.65 -22.65
N LYS A 171 11.81 -6.61 -21.55
CA LYS A 171 10.34 -6.48 -21.62
C LYS A 171 9.91 -5.09 -22.09
N LEU A 172 10.69 -4.06 -21.76
CA LEU A 172 10.47 -2.66 -22.18
C LEU A 172 11.04 -2.37 -23.58
N HIS A 173 12.08 -3.08 -23.98
CA HIS A 173 12.81 -2.92 -25.24
C HIS A 173 12.85 -4.25 -26.01
N PRO A 174 11.70 -4.75 -26.51
CA PRO A 174 11.64 -6.07 -27.15
C PRO A 174 12.46 -6.17 -28.43
N GLU A 175 12.81 -5.04 -29.05
CA GLU A 175 13.70 -4.96 -30.20
C GLU A 175 15.20 -5.17 -29.85
N PHE A 176 15.54 -5.13 -28.56
CA PHE A 176 16.93 -5.16 -28.11
C PHE A 176 17.59 -6.52 -28.31
N VAL A 177 16.84 -7.61 -28.13
CA VAL A 177 17.31 -9.01 -28.29
C VAL A 177 16.27 -9.86 -29.00
N LYS A 178 16.64 -11.05 -29.47
CA LYS A 178 15.69 -11.99 -30.07
C LYS A 178 14.79 -12.59 -28.98
N ILE A 179 13.51 -12.17 -28.97
CA ILE A 179 12.49 -12.67 -28.02
C ILE A 179 11.62 -13.73 -28.68
N ALA A 180 11.39 -14.84 -27.98
CA ALA A 180 10.36 -15.79 -28.36
C ALA A 180 9.14 -15.65 -27.46
N HIS A 181 7.96 -15.56 -28.06
CA HIS A 181 6.70 -15.63 -27.34
C HIS A 181 6.24 -17.07 -27.25
N ILE A 182 6.15 -17.60 -26.03
CA ILE A 182 5.88 -19.02 -25.77
C ILE A 182 4.49 -19.23 -25.17
N ASP A 183 3.93 -20.42 -25.42
CA ASP A 183 2.73 -20.90 -24.74
C ASP A 183 3.10 -21.48 -23.37
N LEU A 184 2.13 -21.43 -22.44
CA LEU A 184 2.29 -21.97 -21.10
C LEU A 184 1.25 -23.08 -20.87
N PRO A 185 1.64 -24.27 -20.37
CA PRO A 185 0.69 -25.29 -19.95
C PRO A 185 -0.34 -24.78 -18.95
N LEU A 186 -1.61 -25.19 -19.07
CA LEU A 186 -2.72 -24.76 -18.20
C LEU A 186 -2.44 -24.92 -16.71
N LYS A 187 -1.69 -25.95 -16.34
CA LYS A 187 -1.32 -26.23 -14.93
C LYS A 187 -0.49 -25.12 -14.26
N TRP A 188 0.07 -24.18 -15.03
CA TRP A 188 0.85 -23.04 -14.54
C TRP A 188 0.21 -21.69 -14.89
N GLN A 189 -0.92 -21.70 -15.60
CA GLN A 189 -1.65 -20.48 -15.90
C GLN A 189 -2.52 -20.09 -14.70
N PHE A 190 -2.31 -18.88 -14.20
CA PHE A 190 -3.13 -18.27 -13.17
C PHE A 190 -2.94 -16.76 -13.19
N LYS A 191 -4.02 -16.01 -12.97
CA LYS A 191 -3.96 -14.55 -12.97
C LYS A 191 -4.24 -14.01 -11.56
N GLY A 192 -3.41 -13.08 -11.12
CA GLY A 192 -3.67 -12.33 -9.90
C GLY A 192 -3.08 -12.91 -8.62
N ALA A 193 -2.34 -14.04 -8.67
CA ALA A 193 -1.60 -14.53 -7.52
C ALA A 193 -0.27 -13.77 -7.36
N ARG A 194 0.05 -13.39 -6.12
CA ARG A 194 1.33 -12.82 -5.74
C ARG A 194 2.11 -13.84 -4.91
N LEU A 195 3.25 -14.31 -5.43
CA LEU A 195 4.08 -15.35 -4.81
C LEU A 195 5.40 -14.81 -4.25
N SER A 196 5.73 -13.54 -4.49
CA SER A 196 6.93 -12.92 -3.92
C SER A 196 6.68 -12.49 -2.48
N VAL A 197 7.69 -12.66 -1.62
CA VAL A 197 7.63 -12.28 -0.20
C VAL A 197 8.30 -10.93 -0.01
N ASP A 198 7.49 -9.92 0.25
CA ASP A 198 7.93 -8.55 0.52
C ASP A 198 7.37 -7.96 1.81
N THR A 199 6.30 -8.55 2.33
CA THR A 199 5.57 -8.06 3.51
C THR A 199 5.22 -9.23 4.44
N PRO A 200 4.84 -8.96 5.71
CA PRO A 200 4.31 -10.01 6.59
C PRO A 200 3.09 -10.74 6.03
N ALA A 201 2.23 -10.04 5.26
CA ALA A 201 1.07 -10.65 4.62
C ALA A 201 1.46 -11.70 3.57
N ASP A 202 2.55 -11.46 2.81
CA ASP A 202 3.08 -12.44 1.88
C ASP A 202 3.60 -13.68 2.60
N VAL A 203 4.28 -13.51 3.75
CA VAL A 203 4.73 -14.63 4.60
C VAL A 203 3.52 -15.47 5.03
N THR A 204 2.49 -14.82 5.58
CA THR A 204 1.26 -15.49 6.02
C THR A 204 0.59 -16.25 4.86
N PHE A 205 0.54 -15.66 3.66
CA PHE A 205 0.01 -16.33 2.48
C PHE A 205 0.80 -17.60 2.15
N ILE A 206 2.13 -17.53 2.06
CA ILE A 206 2.97 -18.70 1.75
C ILE A 206 2.82 -19.79 2.81
N GLU A 207 2.87 -19.45 4.09
CA GLU A 207 2.68 -20.42 5.19
C GLU A 207 1.31 -21.08 5.14
N THR A 208 0.25 -20.30 4.85
CA THR A 208 -1.11 -20.82 4.68
C THR A 208 -1.21 -21.78 3.50
N VAL A 209 -0.55 -21.48 2.38
CA VAL A 209 -0.47 -22.38 1.22
C VAL A 209 0.14 -23.73 1.61
N TYR A 210 1.28 -23.73 2.31
CA TYR A 210 1.91 -24.97 2.78
C TYR A 210 1.00 -25.75 3.73
N GLN A 211 0.31 -25.09 4.66
CA GLN A 211 -0.64 -25.72 5.57
C GLN A 211 -1.80 -26.36 4.81
N ARG A 212 -2.38 -25.67 3.84
CA ARG A 212 -3.53 -26.17 3.05
C ARG A 212 -3.16 -27.34 2.13
N LEU A 213 -1.94 -27.35 1.63
CA LEU A 213 -1.40 -28.44 0.82
C LEU A 213 -0.88 -29.62 1.66
N HIS A 214 -0.81 -29.46 2.98
CA HIS A 214 -0.15 -30.42 3.89
C HIS A 214 1.27 -30.77 3.44
N ALA A 215 1.97 -29.82 2.81
CA ALA A 215 3.27 -30.01 2.22
C ALA A 215 4.39 -29.60 3.20
N GLN A 216 5.51 -30.32 3.15
CA GLN A 216 6.74 -29.92 3.84
C GLN A 216 7.44 -28.76 3.14
N ALA A 217 8.39 -28.11 3.82
CA ALA A 217 9.21 -27.05 3.24
C ALA A 217 9.85 -27.52 1.91
N GLY A 218 9.72 -26.71 0.85
CA GLY A 218 10.28 -27.01 -0.47
C GLY A 218 9.52 -28.03 -1.32
N GLU A 219 8.38 -28.57 -0.89
CA GLU A 219 7.64 -29.62 -1.63
C GLU A 219 6.38 -29.15 -2.35
N ALA A 220 5.75 -28.03 -1.93
CA ALA A 220 4.60 -27.48 -2.65
C ALA A 220 4.97 -27.11 -4.10
N THR A 221 4.26 -27.63 -5.10
CA THR A 221 4.51 -27.32 -6.52
C THR A 221 3.61 -26.18 -7.01
N LEU A 222 3.98 -25.52 -8.11
CA LEU A 222 3.09 -24.51 -8.73
C LEU A 222 1.80 -25.15 -9.25
N THR A 223 1.85 -26.41 -9.67
CA THR A 223 0.66 -27.17 -10.11
C THR A 223 -0.33 -27.35 -8.97
N ASP A 224 0.17 -27.75 -7.78
CA ASP A 224 -0.67 -27.91 -6.58
C ASP A 224 -1.23 -26.57 -6.13
N LEU A 225 -0.42 -25.51 -6.22
CA LEU A 225 -0.86 -24.16 -5.88
C LEU A 225 -1.98 -23.66 -6.81
N VAL A 226 -1.86 -23.85 -8.14
CA VAL A 226 -2.93 -23.50 -9.09
C VAL A 226 -4.21 -24.25 -8.75
N ALA A 227 -4.11 -25.56 -8.45
CA ALA A 227 -5.27 -26.37 -8.07
C ALA A 227 -5.88 -25.89 -6.73
N LEU A 228 -5.06 -25.52 -5.75
CA LEU A 228 -5.50 -24.97 -4.48
C LEU A 228 -6.22 -23.63 -4.67
N LEU A 229 -5.64 -22.68 -5.38
CA LEU A 229 -6.22 -21.34 -5.58
C LEU A 229 -7.51 -21.37 -6.39
N ASN A 230 -7.64 -22.30 -7.34
CA ASN A 230 -8.91 -22.52 -8.06
C ASN A 230 -10.01 -23.06 -7.13
N ARG A 231 -9.65 -23.88 -6.12
CA ARG A 231 -10.58 -24.43 -5.14
C ARG A 231 -10.89 -23.44 -4.02
N GLU A 232 -9.90 -22.66 -3.57
CA GLU A 232 -9.97 -21.73 -2.44
C GLU A 232 -9.50 -20.34 -2.83
N PRO A 233 -10.22 -19.61 -3.72
CA PRO A 233 -9.78 -18.30 -4.25
C PRO A 233 -9.66 -17.22 -3.17
N THR A 234 -10.33 -17.35 -2.03
CA THR A 234 -10.24 -16.44 -0.88
C THR A 234 -8.84 -16.38 -0.25
N LEU A 235 -7.98 -17.38 -0.52
CA LEU A 235 -6.58 -17.32 -0.09
C LEU A 235 -5.84 -16.12 -0.69
N LEU A 236 -6.25 -15.65 -1.87
CA LEU A 236 -5.66 -14.46 -2.49
C LEU A 236 -5.91 -13.18 -1.70
N ASP A 237 -6.94 -13.14 -0.85
CA ASP A 237 -7.26 -11.98 -0.01
C ASP A 237 -6.18 -11.74 1.06
N LEU A 238 -5.41 -12.78 1.42
CA LEU A 238 -4.35 -12.67 2.43
C LEU A 238 -3.26 -11.67 2.05
N ASN A 239 -2.90 -11.61 0.75
CA ASN A 239 -1.88 -10.68 0.27
C ASN A 239 -2.28 -9.92 -1.02
N GLY A 240 -3.51 -10.03 -1.47
CA GLY A 240 -4.03 -9.35 -2.67
C GLY A 240 -3.99 -7.82 -2.58
N HIS A 241 -3.94 -7.27 -1.35
CA HIS A 241 -3.75 -5.85 -1.10
C HIS A 241 -2.29 -5.38 -1.23
N VAL A 242 -1.33 -6.30 -1.35
CA VAL A 242 0.10 -5.99 -1.52
C VAL A 242 0.40 -5.83 -3.01
N HIS A 243 0.64 -4.60 -3.45
CA HIS A 243 0.98 -4.32 -4.84
C HIS A 243 2.48 -4.46 -5.11
N GLN A 244 2.84 -5.07 -6.23
CA GLN A 244 4.22 -5.17 -6.71
C GLN A 244 4.64 -3.81 -7.27
N LYS A 245 5.85 -3.33 -6.92
CA LYS A 245 6.42 -2.18 -7.63
C LYS A 245 6.52 -2.53 -9.12
N ALA A 246 5.87 -1.74 -9.96
CA ALA A 246 6.09 -1.87 -11.40
C ALA A 246 7.58 -1.60 -11.69
N ALA A 247 8.20 -2.45 -12.49
CA ALA A 247 9.57 -2.26 -12.98
C ALA A 247 9.62 -1.23 -14.14
N THR A 248 8.80 -0.19 -14.04
CA THR A 248 8.81 0.94 -14.98
C THR A 248 9.79 1.98 -14.49
N ALA A 249 10.50 2.61 -15.42
CA ALA A 249 11.15 3.90 -15.17
C ALA A 249 10.13 4.78 -14.43
N GLN A 250 10.57 5.52 -13.39
CA GLN A 250 9.66 6.38 -12.63
C GLN A 250 8.83 7.19 -13.62
N SER A 251 7.50 6.99 -13.61
CA SER A 251 6.60 7.68 -14.55
C SER A 251 6.62 9.21 -14.40
N GLY A 252 7.44 9.71 -13.49
CA GLY A 252 7.64 11.10 -13.09
C GLY A 252 7.47 11.27 -11.59
N THR A 253 7.61 12.50 -11.10
CA THR A 253 7.51 12.83 -9.68
C THR A 253 6.15 13.45 -9.36
N VAL A 254 5.57 13.07 -8.21
CA VAL A 254 4.39 13.72 -7.61
C VAL A 254 4.79 14.28 -6.25
N ILE A 255 4.48 15.56 -6.00
CA ILE A 255 4.66 16.20 -4.70
C ILE A 255 3.37 16.08 -3.91
N VAL A 256 3.47 15.65 -2.66
CA VAL A 256 2.34 15.62 -1.72
C VAL A 256 2.64 16.61 -0.60
N ARG A 257 1.91 17.71 -0.59
CA ARG A 257 2.00 18.74 0.44
C ARG A 257 0.99 18.46 1.53
N CYS A 258 1.44 18.04 2.70
CA CYS A 258 0.60 17.87 3.88
C CYS A 258 1.36 18.24 5.16
N ASP A 259 0.60 18.52 6.21
CA ASP A 259 1.11 18.75 7.56
C ASP A 259 0.40 17.85 8.57
N GLY A 260 1.00 17.71 9.75
CA GLY A 260 0.48 16.97 10.90
C GLY A 260 1.23 17.38 12.16
N GLY A 261 0.97 16.69 13.25
CA GLY A 261 1.66 16.92 14.52
C GLY A 261 0.71 17.00 15.70
N GLY A 262 1.22 17.39 16.85
CA GLY A 262 0.48 17.34 18.11
C GLY A 262 -0.82 18.16 18.15
N VAL A 263 -0.90 19.26 17.42
CA VAL A 263 -2.06 20.14 17.37
C VAL A 263 -3.05 19.76 16.29
N ILE A 264 -2.55 19.41 15.09
CA ILE A 264 -3.37 19.12 13.89
C ILE A 264 -3.80 17.65 13.86
N GLY A 265 -3.06 16.78 14.56
CA GLY A 265 -3.19 15.32 14.48
C GLY A 265 -2.49 14.74 13.26
N LEU A 266 -2.69 13.45 13.01
CA LEU A 266 -2.05 12.69 11.91
C LEU A 266 -3.02 12.34 10.77
N GLY A 267 -4.24 12.81 10.79
CA GLY A 267 -5.27 12.45 9.80
C GLY A 267 -4.86 12.80 8.36
N HIS A 268 -4.35 14.01 8.13
CA HIS A 268 -3.85 14.46 6.83
C HIS A 268 -2.66 13.61 6.35
N VAL A 269 -1.68 13.37 7.23
CA VAL A 269 -0.51 12.55 6.89
C VAL A 269 -0.91 11.12 6.52
N LYS A 270 -1.81 10.50 7.30
CA LYS A 270 -2.26 9.12 7.05
C LYS A 270 -2.98 8.98 5.72
N ARG A 271 -3.93 9.88 5.41
CA ARG A 271 -4.65 9.81 4.12
C ARG A 271 -3.74 10.12 2.93
N CYS A 272 -2.80 11.06 3.09
CA CYS A 272 -1.78 11.34 2.08
C CYS A 272 -0.82 10.15 1.87
N LEU A 273 -0.45 9.41 2.92
CA LEU A 273 0.32 8.17 2.79
C LEU A 273 -0.45 7.09 2.02
N SER A 274 -1.75 6.94 2.27
CA SER A 274 -2.59 6.01 1.52
C SER A 274 -2.61 6.35 0.03
N LEU A 275 -2.78 7.63 -0.33
CA LEU A 275 -2.72 8.09 -1.71
C LEU A 275 -1.31 7.92 -2.32
N ALA A 276 -0.27 8.27 -1.57
CA ALA A 276 1.13 8.15 -2.01
C ALA A 276 1.52 6.70 -2.33
N ARG A 277 1.06 5.73 -1.52
CA ARG A 277 1.25 4.30 -1.83
C ARG A 277 0.62 3.93 -3.16
N ARG A 278 -0.61 4.37 -3.44
CA ARG A 278 -1.28 4.06 -4.72
C ARG A 278 -0.57 4.71 -5.91
N LEU A 279 -0.15 5.96 -5.80
CA LEU A 279 0.64 6.64 -6.83
C LEU A 279 1.98 5.93 -7.09
N ARG A 280 2.68 5.51 -6.04
CA ARG A 280 3.94 4.78 -6.16
C ARG A 280 3.75 3.34 -6.65
N ASP A 281 2.88 2.57 -5.97
CA ASP A 281 2.84 1.11 -6.12
C ASP A 281 1.99 0.68 -7.31
N THR A 282 0.98 1.47 -7.70
CA THR A 282 0.08 1.16 -8.83
C THR A 282 0.51 1.88 -10.12
N HIS A 283 0.92 3.15 -10.01
CA HIS A 283 1.20 3.99 -11.18
C HIS A 283 2.69 4.27 -11.41
N GLY A 284 3.58 3.81 -10.52
CA GLY A 284 5.03 3.94 -10.68
C GLY A 284 5.60 5.36 -10.52
N TYR A 285 4.84 6.29 -9.92
CA TYR A 285 5.34 7.64 -9.68
C TYR A 285 6.32 7.68 -8.49
N GLY A 286 7.39 8.46 -8.64
CA GLY A 286 8.19 8.88 -7.51
C GLY A 286 7.40 9.88 -6.65
N VAL A 287 7.11 9.54 -5.39
CA VAL A 287 6.36 10.43 -4.50
C VAL A 287 7.28 11.08 -3.48
N ARG A 288 7.18 12.40 -3.36
CA ARG A 288 7.91 13.20 -2.38
C ARG A 288 6.94 13.98 -1.51
N PHE A 289 7.16 13.96 -0.21
CA PHE A 289 6.38 14.73 0.74
C PHE A 289 7.01 16.09 0.99
N ALA A 290 6.24 17.15 0.81
CA ALA A 290 6.61 18.51 1.16
C ALA A 290 5.93 18.87 2.50
N MET A 291 6.72 19.03 3.57
CA MET A 291 6.20 19.14 4.95
C MET A 291 6.89 20.24 5.75
N ASN A 292 6.20 20.75 6.77
CA ASN A 292 6.85 21.53 7.82
C ASN A 292 7.65 20.59 8.75
N ALA A 293 8.66 21.16 9.44
CA ALA A 293 9.53 20.39 10.33
C ALA A 293 8.80 20.01 11.62
N ASP A 294 8.14 18.85 11.63
CA ASP A 294 7.50 18.23 12.80
C ASP A 294 7.87 16.74 12.84
N LYS A 295 8.51 16.30 13.93
CA LYS A 295 8.98 14.92 14.06
C LYS A 295 7.84 13.90 14.13
N ILE A 296 6.70 14.26 14.71
CA ILE A 296 5.54 13.37 14.82
C ILE A 296 4.91 13.16 13.45
N ALA A 297 4.82 14.22 12.64
CA ALA A 297 4.26 14.18 11.30
C ALA A 297 5.18 13.47 10.29
N THR A 298 6.49 13.69 10.37
CA THR A 298 7.46 13.13 9.41
C THR A 298 7.81 11.67 9.66
N ALA A 299 7.72 11.19 10.92
CA ALA A 299 8.09 9.82 11.26
C ALA A 299 7.32 8.75 10.46
N PRO A 300 5.98 8.78 10.30
CA PRO A 300 5.26 7.79 9.50
C PRO A 300 5.69 7.80 8.02
N VAL A 301 5.98 8.99 7.46
CA VAL A 301 6.41 9.16 6.07
C VAL A 301 7.81 8.54 5.86
N THR A 302 8.72 8.76 6.82
CA THR A 302 10.06 8.18 6.80
C THR A 302 10.03 6.65 6.94
N ILE A 303 9.20 6.12 7.85
CA ILE A 303 9.04 4.68 8.06
C ILE A 303 8.58 3.98 6.76
N GLU A 304 7.74 4.64 5.97
CA GLU A 304 7.27 4.11 4.68
C GLU A 304 8.24 4.33 3.51
N GLY A 305 9.40 4.94 3.78
CA GLY A 305 10.47 5.12 2.80
C GLY A 305 10.20 6.21 1.76
N PHE A 306 9.26 7.14 2.02
CA PHE A 306 9.07 8.28 1.14
C PHE A 306 10.09 9.39 1.42
N ALA A 307 10.53 10.06 0.36
CA ALA A 307 11.40 11.22 0.47
C ALA A 307 10.63 12.42 1.03
N ILE A 308 11.27 13.19 1.91
CA ILE A 308 10.68 14.38 2.54
C ILE A 308 11.53 15.59 2.19
N ASP A 309 10.89 16.62 1.67
CA ASP A 309 11.44 17.97 1.54
C ASP A 309 10.84 18.83 2.66
N LEU A 310 11.68 19.28 3.58
CA LEU A 310 11.26 20.14 4.68
C LEU A 310 11.25 21.60 4.25
N ARG A 311 10.20 22.33 4.64
CA ARG A 311 10.10 23.76 4.36
C ARG A 311 11.17 24.51 5.16
N PRO A 312 12.04 25.30 4.49
CA PRO A 312 13.00 26.14 5.21
C PRO A 312 12.29 27.24 6.01
N HIS A 313 12.87 27.62 7.15
CA HIS A 313 12.32 28.69 7.97
C HIS A 313 12.29 30.02 7.21
N GLY A 314 11.18 30.74 7.26
CA GLY A 314 11.01 32.07 6.66
C GLY A 314 10.82 32.09 5.14
N VAL A 315 10.83 30.95 4.46
CA VAL A 315 10.57 30.88 3.02
C VAL A 315 9.07 30.89 2.76
N ASP A 316 8.60 31.65 1.77
CA ASP A 316 7.21 31.63 1.33
C ASP A 316 6.81 30.21 0.87
N GLU A 317 5.60 29.79 1.20
CA GLU A 317 5.16 28.42 0.92
C GLU A 317 4.96 28.15 -0.57
N CYS A 318 4.44 29.14 -1.31
CA CYS A 318 4.24 29.03 -2.74
C CYS A 318 5.58 28.96 -3.47
N ASP A 319 6.52 29.83 -3.15
CA ASP A 319 7.83 29.86 -3.77
C ASP A 319 8.63 28.60 -3.48
N TRP A 320 8.52 28.09 -2.25
CA TRP A 320 9.11 26.80 -1.89
C TRP A 320 8.53 25.65 -2.70
N LEU A 321 7.19 25.52 -2.80
CA LEU A 321 6.56 24.46 -3.59
C LEU A 321 6.90 24.56 -5.07
N LEU A 322 6.96 25.76 -5.64
CA LEU A 322 7.40 25.98 -7.01
C LEU A 322 8.84 25.49 -7.22
N SER A 323 9.74 25.83 -6.30
CA SER A 323 11.12 25.36 -6.37
C SER A 323 11.22 23.83 -6.35
N LEU A 324 10.33 23.15 -5.63
CA LEU A 324 10.28 21.69 -5.60
C LEU A 324 9.72 21.12 -6.92
N VAL A 325 8.66 21.74 -7.47
CA VAL A 325 8.11 21.33 -8.77
C VAL A 325 9.18 21.42 -9.85
N GLU A 326 9.90 22.54 -9.94
CA GLU A 326 10.98 22.74 -10.90
C GLU A 326 12.15 21.79 -10.67
N LYS A 327 12.66 21.73 -9.43
CA LYS A 327 13.82 20.90 -9.05
C LYS A 327 13.62 19.43 -9.37
N HIS A 328 12.42 18.90 -9.16
CA HIS A 328 12.13 17.47 -9.32
C HIS A 328 11.37 17.14 -10.61
N GLY A 329 11.09 18.15 -11.47
CA GLY A 329 10.27 17.95 -12.66
C GLY A 329 8.90 17.35 -12.31
N ALA A 330 8.26 17.87 -11.24
CA ALA A 330 7.07 17.22 -10.72
C ALA A 330 5.88 17.41 -11.66
N LEU A 331 5.23 16.30 -12.00
CA LEU A 331 4.08 16.25 -12.91
C LEU A 331 2.76 16.58 -12.19
N ALA A 332 2.72 16.40 -10.88
CA ALA A 332 1.56 16.75 -10.07
C ALA A 332 1.96 17.22 -8.67
N ALA A 333 1.09 18.03 -8.06
CA ALA A 333 1.14 18.45 -6.66
C ALA A 333 -0.22 18.22 -6.00
N VAL A 334 -0.26 17.43 -4.95
CA VAL A 334 -1.46 17.20 -4.14
C VAL A 334 -1.36 18.00 -2.85
N LEU A 335 -2.37 18.84 -2.57
CA LEU A 335 -2.38 19.74 -1.44
C LEU A 335 -3.44 19.30 -0.42
N ASP A 336 -3.02 18.94 0.76
CA ASP A 336 -3.86 18.59 1.91
C ASP A 336 -3.41 19.39 3.14
N VAL A 337 -3.65 20.69 3.11
CA VAL A 337 -3.16 21.64 4.11
C VAL A 337 -4.20 22.70 4.48
N ARG A 338 -4.08 23.22 5.70
CA ARG A 338 -4.85 24.35 6.24
C ARG A 338 -3.97 25.61 6.35
N THR A 339 -3.28 25.96 5.25
CA THR A 339 -2.35 27.10 5.19
C THR A 339 -2.92 28.26 4.39
N ASN A 340 -2.20 29.39 4.33
CA ASN A 340 -2.58 30.59 3.60
C ASN A 340 -2.23 30.55 2.09
N LEU A 341 -1.97 29.37 1.52
CA LEU A 341 -1.82 29.23 0.07
C LEU A 341 -3.07 29.77 -0.64
N SER A 342 -2.89 30.59 -1.65
CA SER A 342 -3.99 31.23 -2.40
C SER A 342 -4.35 30.45 -3.67
N ALA A 343 -5.48 30.81 -4.29
CA ALA A 343 -5.80 30.32 -5.64
C ALA A 343 -4.71 30.70 -6.66
N THR A 344 -4.10 31.89 -6.51
CA THR A 344 -2.96 32.32 -7.34
C THR A 344 -1.76 31.39 -7.17
N SER A 345 -1.50 30.89 -5.96
CA SER A 345 -0.44 29.90 -5.72
C SER A 345 -0.70 28.61 -6.51
N VAL A 346 -1.96 28.14 -6.54
CA VAL A 346 -2.36 26.98 -7.35
C VAL A 346 -2.13 27.23 -8.84
N MET A 347 -2.55 28.40 -9.35
CA MET A 347 -2.31 28.78 -10.76
C MET A 347 -0.81 28.83 -11.11
N ARG A 348 0.04 29.31 -10.20
CA ARG A 348 1.50 29.31 -10.40
C ARG A 348 2.06 27.89 -10.50
N LEU A 349 1.61 26.96 -9.67
CA LEU A 349 2.01 25.54 -9.74
C LEU A 349 1.54 24.89 -11.06
N LYS A 350 0.33 25.18 -11.51
CA LYS A 350 -0.17 24.75 -12.83
C LYS A 350 0.64 25.35 -13.97
N GLY A 351 1.00 26.64 -13.88
CA GLY A 351 1.86 27.33 -14.83
C GLY A 351 3.28 26.76 -14.92
N ALA A 352 3.79 26.15 -13.83
CA ALA A 352 5.05 25.40 -13.80
C ALA A 352 4.93 23.96 -14.36
N GLY A 353 3.75 23.59 -14.89
CA GLY A 353 3.52 22.30 -15.54
C GLY A 353 2.91 21.21 -14.64
N ALA A 354 2.67 21.45 -13.35
CA ALA A 354 2.11 20.45 -12.46
C ALA A 354 0.57 20.38 -12.56
N ILE A 355 0.00 19.17 -12.55
CA ILE A 355 -1.42 18.94 -12.23
C ILE A 355 -1.60 19.21 -10.74
N VAL A 356 -2.61 19.99 -10.35
CA VAL A 356 -2.85 20.30 -8.94
C VAL A 356 -4.15 19.69 -8.45
N GLY A 357 -4.04 18.82 -7.44
CA GLY A 357 -5.18 18.26 -6.71
C GLY A 357 -5.28 18.86 -5.30
N VAL A 358 -6.50 19.15 -4.83
CA VAL A 358 -6.74 19.57 -3.44
C VAL A 358 -7.66 18.58 -2.75
N ILE A 359 -7.43 18.36 -1.44
CA ILE A 359 -8.21 17.41 -0.64
C ILE A 359 -8.88 18.17 0.50
N ASP A 360 -10.23 18.11 0.55
CA ASP A 360 -11.06 18.65 1.64
C ASP A 360 -10.78 20.13 1.92
N ASP A 361 -10.69 20.93 0.86
CA ASP A 361 -10.32 22.35 0.89
C ASP A 361 -11.50 23.26 0.56
N ALA A 362 -12.07 23.90 1.57
CA ALA A 362 -13.18 24.84 1.40
C ALA A 362 -12.76 26.24 0.90
N THR A 363 -11.44 26.50 0.73
CA THR A 363 -10.93 27.82 0.28
C THR A 363 -11.04 28.00 -1.24
N PRO A 364 -10.84 29.21 -1.78
CA PRO A 364 -10.82 29.44 -3.23
C PRO A 364 -9.77 28.62 -4.03
N ARG A 365 -8.80 27.99 -3.37
CA ARG A 365 -7.83 27.08 -4.04
C ARG A 365 -8.52 25.98 -4.83
N ARG A 366 -9.64 25.47 -4.31
CA ARG A 366 -10.44 24.44 -4.98
C ARG A 366 -10.92 24.85 -6.37
N LEU A 367 -11.15 26.13 -6.60
CA LEU A 367 -11.65 26.64 -7.89
C LEU A 367 -10.56 26.64 -8.96
N ALA A 368 -9.31 26.84 -8.56
CA ALA A 368 -8.14 26.93 -9.45
C ALA A 368 -7.43 25.58 -9.66
N ALA A 369 -7.71 24.56 -8.85
CA ALA A 369 -7.11 23.22 -8.95
C ALA A 369 -7.56 22.50 -10.25
N ASP A 370 -6.92 21.39 -10.59
CA ASP A 370 -7.41 20.50 -11.66
C ASP A 370 -8.46 19.51 -11.10
N ILE A 371 -8.26 19.01 -9.88
CA ILE A 371 -9.25 18.19 -9.16
C ILE A 371 -9.41 18.64 -7.72
N SER A 372 -10.62 18.45 -7.18
CA SER A 372 -10.97 18.78 -5.80
C SER A 372 -11.75 17.64 -5.17
N VAL A 373 -11.17 16.98 -4.15
CA VAL A 373 -11.66 15.71 -3.58
C VAL A 373 -12.37 15.95 -2.25
N TYR A 374 -13.63 15.47 -2.12
CA TYR A 374 -14.44 15.67 -0.90
C TYR A 374 -15.31 14.46 -0.55
N PRO A 375 -15.59 14.27 0.75
CA PRO A 375 -16.74 13.48 1.18
C PRO A 375 -18.07 14.17 0.82
N PRO A 376 -19.18 13.43 0.66
CA PRO A 376 -20.48 14.00 0.30
C PRO A 376 -21.22 14.56 1.53
N VAL A 377 -20.60 15.54 2.20
CA VAL A 377 -21.16 16.21 3.38
C VAL A 377 -21.86 17.51 2.99
N PRO A 378 -22.89 17.97 3.77
CA PRO A 378 -23.70 19.14 3.40
C PRO A 378 -22.89 20.41 3.16
N GLN A 379 -21.81 20.61 3.91
CA GLN A 379 -20.92 21.77 3.75
C GLN A 379 -20.32 21.85 2.35
N VAL A 380 -19.98 20.71 1.74
CA VAL A 380 -19.39 20.64 0.39
C VAL A 380 -20.43 21.03 -0.66
N PHE A 381 -21.68 20.59 -0.50
CA PHE A 381 -22.77 20.96 -1.39
C PHE A 381 -23.18 22.44 -1.27
N ALA A 382 -22.86 23.09 -0.14
CA ALA A 382 -23.08 24.52 0.07
C ALA A 382 -21.94 25.41 -0.49
N LEU A 383 -20.83 24.83 -0.97
CA LEU A 383 -19.74 25.59 -1.56
C LEU A 383 -20.17 26.21 -2.90
N ASN A 384 -19.75 27.48 -3.13
CA ASN A 384 -19.91 28.09 -4.44
C ASN A 384 -18.83 27.58 -5.41
N TRP A 385 -19.24 26.96 -6.51
CA TRP A 385 -18.39 26.43 -7.58
C TRP A 385 -18.37 27.30 -8.84
N GLU A 386 -18.97 28.50 -8.79
CA GLU A 386 -18.96 29.42 -9.91
C GLU A 386 -17.52 29.81 -10.31
N GLY A 387 -17.21 29.70 -11.59
CA GLY A 387 -15.86 29.96 -12.12
C GLY A 387 -14.83 28.89 -11.82
N ALA A 388 -15.23 27.70 -11.33
CA ALA A 388 -14.30 26.60 -11.08
C ALA A 388 -13.73 26.02 -12.38
N GLU A 389 -12.42 25.93 -12.47
CA GLU A 389 -11.72 25.11 -13.48
C GLU A 389 -11.56 23.65 -13.01
N SER A 390 -11.73 23.42 -11.73
CA SER A 390 -11.52 22.15 -11.05
C SER A 390 -12.66 21.17 -11.31
N GLU A 391 -12.32 19.91 -11.52
CA GLU A 391 -13.26 18.78 -11.48
C GLU A 391 -13.58 18.42 -10.02
N PRO A 392 -14.81 18.58 -9.54
CA PRO A 392 -15.19 18.22 -8.18
C PRO A 392 -15.44 16.72 -8.08
N LEU A 393 -14.61 16.01 -7.31
CA LEU A 393 -14.74 14.59 -6.98
C LEU A 393 -15.43 14.49 -5.61
N VAL A 394 -16.76 14.51 -5.60
CA VAL A 394 -17.58 14.53 -4.37
C VAL A 394 -18.38 13.24 -4.28
N GLY A 395 -18.15 12.47 -3.23
CA GLY A 395 -18.84 11.18 -3.05
C GLY A 395 -18.18 10.32 -1.97
N TRP A 396 -18.91 9.31 -1.49
CA TRP A 396 -18.36 8.31 -0.58
C TRP A 396 -17.21 7.52 -1.22
N GLU A 397 -17.30 7.26 -2.52
CA GLU A 397 -16.31 6.56 -3.32
C GLU A 397 -14.97 7.29 -3.43
N TRP A 398 -14.94 8.60 -3.16
CA TRP A 398 -13.73 9.43 -3.19
C TRP A 398 -13.08 9.61 -1.82
N VAL A 399 -13.67 9.08 -0.76
CA VAL A 399 -13.12 9.20 0.59
C VAL A 399 -11.80 8.44 0.71
N ILE A 400 -10.73 9.17 1.01
CA ILE A 400 -9.40 8.60 1.22
C ILE A 400 -9.27 8.20 2.68
N LEU A 401 -9.23 6.89 2.96
CA LEU A 401 -8.96 6.35 4.29
C LEU A 401 -7.47 6.32 4.58
N GLY A 402 -7.10 6.53 5.85
CA GLY A 402 -5.70 6.63 6.27
C GLY A 402 -4.91 5.32 6.23
N GLN A 403 -5.58 4.20 5.98
CA GLN A 403 -4.97 2.87 5.92
C GLN A 403 -5.83 1.92 5.10
N ASP A 404 -5.21 0.87 4.57
CA ASP A 404 -5.91 -0.23 3.92
C ASP A 404 -6.58 -1.06 5.03
N LEU A 405 -7.90 -0.91 5.15
CA LEU A 405 -8.71 -1.69 6.08
C LEU A 405 -8.98 -3.04 5.43
N GLY A 406 -8.15 -4.05 5.75
CA GLY A 406 -8.50 -5.43 5.48
C GLY A 406 -9.82 -5.75 6.21
N PHE A 407 -10.75 -6.47 5.57
CA PHE A 407 -11.99 -6.91 6.22
C PHE A 407 -11.73 -8.25 6.92
N PRO A 408 -11.31 -8.28 8.20
CA PRO A 408 -11.16 -9.54 8.89
C PRO A 408 -12.53 -10.20 9.05
N MET A 409 -12.57 -11.49 8.79
CA MET A 409 -13.74 -12.30 9.15
C MET A 409 -13.98 -12.15 10.66
N ARG A 410 -15.16 -11.64 11.03
CA ARG A 410 -15.54 -11.51 12.44
C ARG A 410 -15.63 -12.90 13.07
N PRO A 411 -14.95 -13.16 14.18
CA PRO A 411 -15.25 -14.36 14.97
C PRO A 411 -16.71 -14.30 15.40
N GLY A 412 -17.46 -15.37 15.24
CA GLY A 412 -18.83 -15.47 15.74
C GLY A 412 -18.83 -15.34 17.26
N THR A 413 -19.06 -14.14 17.79
CA THR A 413 -19.16 -13.90 19.23
C THR A 413 -20.61 -14.05 19.68
N THR A 414 -20.82 -14.70 20.80
CA THR A 414 -22.17 -14.88 21.41
C THR A 414 -22.71 -13.58 22.03
N ARG A 415 -21.83 -12.58 22.23
CA ARG A 415 -22.17 -11.27 22.83
C ARG A 415 -21.68 -10.12 21.94
N PRO A 416 -22.51 -9.09 21.70
CA PRO A 416 -22.08 -7.91 20.97
C PRO A 416 -20.92 -7.18 21.66
N ARG A 417 -20.00 -6.62 20.87
CA ARG A 417 -18.88 -5.78 21.35
C ARG A 417 -19.15 -4.32 21.06
N VAL A 418 -19.05 -3.47 22.07
CA VAL A 418 -19.18 -2.01 21.96
C VAL A 418 -17.78 -1.39 22.08
N LEU A 419 -17.35 -0.68 21.03
CA LEU A 419 -16.12 0.10 21.02
C LEU A 419 -16.44 1.56 21.41
N VAL A 420 -15.74 2.10 22.40
CA VAL A 420 -15.79 3.53 22.75
C VAL A 420 -14.47 4.19 22.41
N SER A 421 -14.49 5.26 21.62
CA SER A 421 -13.29 6.03 21.27
C SER A 421 -13.61 7.51 21.03
N MET A 422 -13.04 8.39 21.84
CA MET A 422 -13.24 9.83 21.74
C MET A 422 -12.06 10.56 21.07
N GLY A 423 -11.37 9.83 20.15
CA GLY A 423 -10.25 10.37 19.38
C GLY A 423 -8.92 10.37 20.12
N GLY A 424 -7.92 11.08 19.54
CA GLY A 424 -6.55 11.04 20.02
C GLY A 424 -6.31 11.70 21.38
N THR A 425 -7.06 12.74 21.70
CA THR A 425 -6.84 13.59 22.90
C THR A 425 -8.07 13.73 23.80
N ASP A 426 -9.24 13.31 23.34
CA ASP A 426 -10.53 13.51 24.02
C ASP A 426 -10.72 14.96 24.53
N PRO A 427 -10.77 15.95 23.65
CA PRO A 427 -10.63 17.36 24.02
C PRO A 427 -11.80 17.91 24.85
N LEU A 428 -12.95 17.25 24.82
CA LEU A 428 -14.15 17.62 25.61
C LEU A 428 -14.39 16.66 26.79
N GLY A 429 -13.51 15.68 27.04
CA GLY A 429 -13.65 14.74 28.15
C GLY A 429 -14.87 13.80 28.01
N LEU A 430 -15.22 13.42 26.79
CA LEU A 430 -16.42 12.64 26.49
C LEU A 430 -16.31 11.16 26.85
N THR A 431 -15.09 10.66 27.05
CA THR A 431 -14.88 9.24 27.35
C THR A 431 -15.57 8.83 28.66
N LEU A 432 -15.33 9.57 29.74
CA LEU A 432 -15.86 9.20 31.06
C LEU A 432 -17.39 9.23 31.11
N PRO A 433 -18.10 10.31 30.71
CA PRO A 433 -19.56 10.32 30.67
C PRO A 433 -20.17 9.23 29.77
N THR A 434 -19.52 8.93 28.66
CA THR A 434 -19.97 7.84 27.77
C THR A 434 -19.86 6.49 28.44
N VAL A 435 -18.73 6.22 29.10
CA VAL A 435 -18.54 4.97 29.83
C VAL A 435 -19.50 4.85 31.01
N GLU A 436 -19.73 5.93 31.76
CA GLU A 436 -20.73 5.97 32.84
C GLU A 436 -22.15 5.64 32.34
N ALA A 437 -22.52 6.20 31.19
CA ALA A 437 -23.82 5.91 30.56
C ALA A 437 -23.98 4.44 30.19
N ILE A 438 -22.97 3.83 29.53
CA ILE A 438 -23.07 2.45 29.06
C ILE A 438 -22.82 1.42 30.17
N ALA A 439 -22.08 1.76 31.22
CA ALA A 439 -21.87 0.88 32.38
C ALA A 439 -23.15 0.59 33.15
N LYS A 440 -24.12 1.49 33.13
CA LYS A 440 -25.44 1.35 33.75
C LYS A 440 -26.38 0.39 32.98
N LEU A 441 -26.03 0.05 31.72
CA LEU A 441 -26.82 -0.87 30.90
C LEU A 441 -26.66 -2.33 31.33
N PRO A 442 -27.65 -3.21 31.02
CA PRO A 442 -27.55 -4.65 31.29
C PRO A 442 -26.26 -5.26 30.70
N ALA A 443 -25.68 -6.20 31.45
CA ALA A 443 -24.38 -6.82 31.10
C ALA A 443 -24.51 -7.88 29.99
N ASN A 444 -25.17 -7.57 28.89
CA ASN A 444 -25.38 -8.46 27.75
C ASN A 444 -24.46 -8.14 26.55
N PHE A 445 -23.45 -7.29 26.73
CA PHE A 445 -22.44 -6.93 25.75
C PHE A 445 -21.05 -6.79 26.41
N ASP A 446 -20.00 -6.88 25.61
CA ASP A 446 -18.63 -6.62 26.00
C ASP A 446 -18.22 -5.21 25.57
N GLY A 447 -17.43 -4.48 26.38
CA GLY A 447 -16.99 -3.13 26.09
C GLY A 447 -15.49 -3.03 25.92
N THR A 448 -15.03 -2.35 24.88
CA THR A 448 -13.62 -2.00 24.69
C THR A 448 -13.51 -0.47 24.63
N ILE A 449 -12.78 0.10 25.57
CA ILE A 449 -12.56 1.53 25.70
C ILE A 449 -11.16 1.86 25.17
N VAL A 450 -11.11 2.60 24.07
CA VAL A 450 -9.86 3.03 23.46
C VAL A 450 -9.54 4.46 23.88
N LEU A 451 -8.48 4.60 24.65
CA LEU A 451 -7.91 5.88 25.02
C LEU A 451 -6.82 6.27 24.03
N GLY A 452 -6.96 7.44 23.41
CA GLY A 452 -5.94 7.98 22.52
C GLY A 452 -4.62 8.33 23.26
N PRO A 453 -3.50 8.53 22.54
CA PRO A 453 -2.20 8.81 23.15
C PRO A 453 -2.17 10.10 24.00
N GLY A 454 -3.00 11.08 23.65
CA GLY A 454 -3.12 12.35 24.39
C GLY A 454 -4.28 12.39 25.40
N ALA A 455 -4.99 11.27 25.63
CA ALA A 455 -6.03 11.20 26.64
C ALA A 455 -5.45 11.35 28.06
N ALA A 456 -6.19 12.04 28.95
CA ALA A 456 -5.74 12.34 30.30
C ALA A 456 -5.33 11.06 31.06
N PRO A 457 -4.18 11.04 31.76
CA PRO A 457 -3.65 9.83 32.41
C PRO A 457 -4.58 9.21 33.46
N HIS A 458 -5.38 10.03 34.17
CA HIS A 458 -6.28 9.58 35.24
C HIS A 458 -7.50 8.80 34.73
N LEU A 459 -7.89 9.00 33.46
CA LEU A 459 -9.08 8.35 32.88
C LEU A 459 -9.09 6.83 33.01
N GLU A 460 -7.95 6.19 32.82
CA GLU A 460 -7.82 4.74 32.93
C GLU A 460 -8.19 4.24 34.33
N THR A 461 -7.72 4.95 35.35
CA THR A 461 -8.02 4.64 36.74
C THR A 461 -9.49 4.90 37.09
N GLU A 462 -10.07 6.01 36.61
CA GLU A 462 -11.48 6.34 36.87
C GLU A 462 -12.42 5.38 36.17
N ILE A 463 -12.18 5.06 34.90
CA ILE A 463 -12.96 4.09 34.14
C ILE A 463 -12.88 2.70 34.78
N GLY A 464 -11.69 2.27 35.22
CA GLY A 464 -11.49 1.00 35.91
C GLY A 464 -12.30 0.85 37.19
N LYS A 465 -12.67 1.95 37.87
CA LYS A 465 -13.51 1.92 39.08
C LYS A 465 -15.01 1.71 38.75
N ILE A 466 -15.48 2.23 37.63
CA ILE A 466 -16.91 2.23 37.30
C ILE A 466 -17.30 1.16 36.27
N ALA A 467 -16.35 0.68 35.49
CA ALA A 467 -16.59 -0.22 34.38
C ALA A 467 -15.64 -1.42 34.38
N THR A 468 -15.57 -2.15 35.51
CA THR A 468 -14.66 -3.30 35.73
C THR A 468 -14.82 -4.44 34.72
N ARG A 469 -15.91 -4.48 33.97
CA ARG A 469 -16.21 -5.48 32.94
C ARG A 469 -15.72 -5.06 31.54
N PHE A 470 -15.20 -3.85 31.38
CA PHE A 470 -14.74 -3.34 30.09
C PHE A 470 -13.22 -3.42 29.99
N GLU A 471 -12.75 -3.76 28.80
CA GLU A 471 -11.34 -3.72 28.49
C GLU A 471 -10.91 -2.29 28.17
N ILE A 472 -9.82 -1.81 28.78
CA ILE A 472 -9.28 -0.47 28.53
C ILE A 472 -7.95 -0.62 27.81
N ILE A 473 -7.82 0.00 26.64
CA ILE A 473 -6.62 -0.07 25.82
C ILE A 473 -6.16 1.37 25.51
N ARG A 474 -4.96 1.71 25.95
CA ARG A 474 -4.35 3.03 25.66
C ARG A 474 -3.44 2.94 24.44
N ALA A 475 -3.63 3.86 23.49
CA ALA A 475 -2.83 4.02 22.29
C ALA A 475 -2.51 2.67 21.58
N PRO A 476 -3.54 1.90 21.19
CA PRO A 476 -3.33 0.59 20.57
C PRO A 476 -2.51 0.70 19.27
N ASN A 477 -1.58 -0.24 19.08
CA ASN A 477 -0.79 -0.33 17.85
C ASN A 477 -1.65 -0.76 16.64
N ASP A 478 -2.73 -1.49 16.86
CA ASP A 478 -3.62 -2.01 15.83
C ASP A 478 -5.08 -1.62 16.13
N LEU A 479 -5.37 -0.32 16.06
CA LEU A 479 -6.72 0.20 16.23
C LEU A 479 -7.71 -0.32 15.17
N PRO A 480 -7.34 -0.50 13.89
CA PRO A 480 -8.25 -1.06 12.88
C PRO A 480 -8.78 -2.44 13.23
N ARG A 481 -7.96 -3.29 13.80
CA ARG A 481 -8.38 -4.62 14.27
C ARG A 481 -9.42 -4.49 15.37
N LEU A 482 -9.22 -3.65 16.38
CA LEU A 482 -10.19 -3.43 17.44
C LEU A 482 -11.50 -2.88 16.89
N MET A 483 -11.44 -1.96 15.91
CA MET A 483 -12.61 -1.46 15.21
C MET A 483 -13.36 -2.60 14.46
N ALA A 484 -12.64 -3.44 13.72
CA ALA A 484 -13.23 -4.53 12.95
C ALA A 484 -13.87 -5.63 13.84
N GLU A 485 -13.40 -5.79 15.08
CA GLU A 485 -13.95 -6.70 16.07
C GLU A 485 -15.23 -6.15 16.75
N ALA A 486 -15.55 -4.87 16.59
CA ALA A 486 -16.71 -4.24 17.21
C ALA A 486 -18.02 -4.51 16.43
N ASP A 487 -19.13 -4.67 17.15
CA ASP A 487 -20.50 -4.72 16.62
C ASP A 487 -21.20 -3.38 16.64
N LEU A 488 -20.69 -2.44 17.43
CA LEU A 488 -21.20 -1.08 17.59
C LEU A 488 -20.08 -0.14 18.04
N GLY A 489 -19.93 1.02 17.39
CA GLY A 489 -19.05 2.08 17.81
C GLY A 489 -19.83 3.18 18.56
N VAL A 490 -19.24 3.76 19.63
CA VAL A 490 -19.65 5.04 20.23
C VAL A 490 -18.43 5.94 20.19
N ILE A 491 -18.49 6.95 19.32
CA ILE A 491 -17.28 7.70 18.98
C ILE A 491 -17.53 9.22 18.92
N SER A 492 -16.48 9.99 19.17
CA SER A 492 -16.47 11.36 18.70
C SER A 492 -16.39 11.39 17.17
N PHE A 493 -17.26 12.19 16.51
CA PHE A 493 -17.29 12.26 15.05
C PHE A 493 -15.97 12.81 14.49
N GLY A 494 -15.42 12.12 13.50
CA GLY A 494 -14.16 12.46 12.83
C GLY A 494 -13.74 11.37 11.83
N VAL A 495 -12.45 11.25 11.54
CA VAL A 495 -11.92 10.24 10.60
C VAL A 495 -12.33 8.81 10.98
N THR A 496 -12.41 8.51 12.27
CA THR A 496 -12.84 7.20 12.80
C THR A 496 -14.24 6.81 12.32
N ALA A 497 -15.14 7.78 12.08
CA ALA A 497 -16.47 7.49 11.53
C ALA A 497 -16.42 6.87 10.14
N TYR A 498 -15.52 7.36 9.28
CA TYR A 498 -15.29 6.81 7.95
C TYR A 498 -14.65 5.41 8.01
N GLU A 499 -13.69 5.22 8.91
CA GLU A 499 -13.00 3.93 9.11
C GLU A 499 -13.97 2.84 9.60
N LEU A 500 -14.80 3.15 10.61
CA LEU A 500 -15.83 2.23 11.11
C LEU A 500 -16.91 1.95 10.04
N GLY A 501 -17.33 2.97 9.29
CA GLY A 501 -18.24 2.80 8.17
C GLY A 501 -17.72 1.82 7.13
N ALA A 502 -16.47 1.96 6.72
CA ALA A 502 -15.81 1.07 5.76
C ALA A 502 -15.66 -0.36 6.30
N LEU A 503 -15.39 -0.53 7.59
CA LEU A 503 -15.37 -1.83 8.27
C LEU A 503 -16.79 -2.43 8.45
N GLY A 504 -17.83 -1.64 8.16
CA GLY A 504 -19.22 -2.02 8.37
C GLY A 504 -19.56 -2.15 9.85
N VAL A 505 -19.08 -1.22 10.67
CA VAL A 505 -19.38 -1.11 12.09
C VAL A 505 -20.37 0.04 12.30
N PRO A 506 -21.64 -0.23 12.61
CA PRO A 506 -22.61 0.78 12.95
C PRO A 506 -22.10 1.67 14.07
N SER A 507 -22.32 2.97 13.99
CA SER A 507 -21.76 3.87 15.00
C SER A 507 -22.73 4.91 15.49
N ILE A 508 -22.56 5.31 16.76
CA ILE A 508 -23.23 6.44 17.42
C ILE A 508 -22.21 7.57 17.48
N TYR A 509 -22.60 8.74 17.01
CA TYR A 509 -21.71 9.89 16.89
C TYR A 509 -22.03 10.96 17.94
N LEU A 510 -21.00 11.35 18.72
CA LEU A 510 -20.97 12.53 19.53
C LEU A 510 -20.15 13.60 18.80
N CYS A 511 -20.73 14.73 18.48
CA CYS A 511 -20.09 15.72 17.62
C CYS A 511 -19.45 16.82 18.47
N LEU A 512 -18.16 17.12 18.22
CA LEU A 512 -17.42 18.13 18.99
C LEU A 512 -17.87 19.55 18.64
N THR A 513 -18.40 19.76 17.44
CA THR A 513 -18.82 21.08 16.90
C THR A 513 -20.10 20.93 16.09
N PRO A 514 -20.82 22.04 15.84
CA PRO A 514 -21.98 22.06 14.94
C PRO A 514 -21.61 21.59 13.51
N ASP A 515 -20.40 21.89 13.04
CA ASP A 515 -19.92 21.45 11.73
C ASP A 515 -19.75 19.91 11.66
N HIS A 516 -19.24 19.31 12.76
CA HIS A 516 -19.21 17.84 12.89
C HIS A 516 -20.63 17.24 12.90
N ALA A 517 -21.59 17.87 13.57
CA ALA A 517 -22.96 17.39 13.59
C ALA A 517 -23.61 17.44 12.19
N LEU A 518 -23.32 18.50 11.43
CA LEU A 518 -23.75 18.63 10.06
C LEU A 518 -23.16 17.54 9.17
N SER A 519 -21.86 17.25 9.32
CA SER A 519 -21.20 16.15 8.62
C SER A 519 -21.76 14.77 9.02
N ALA A 520 -22.00 14.54 10.31
CA ALA A 520 -22.59 13.30 10.83
C ALA A 520 -23.99 13.04 10.27
N SER A 521 -24.76 14.10 9.95
CA SER A 521 -26.06 13.95 9.30
C SER A 521 -25.99 13.28 7.93
N ALA A 522 -24.87 13.38 7.21
CA ALA A 522 -24.69 12.66 5.95
C ALA A 522 -24.55 11.14 6.19
N PHE A 523 -23.85 10.73 7.25
CA PHE A 523 -23.74 9.32 7.64
C PHE A 523 -25.10 8.75 8.08
N GLU A 524 -25.87 9.53 8.80
CA GLU A 524 -27.21 9.13 9.24
C GLU A 524 -28.15 8.97 8.04
N ARG A 525 -28.18 9.92 7.10
CA ARG A 525 -28.94 9.80 5.84
C ARG A 525 -28.50 8.63 4.98
N ALA A 526 -27.20 8.30 5.00
CA ALA A 526 -26.67 7.11 4.30
C ALA A 526 -26.93 5.79 5.07
N GLY A 527 -27.57 5.85 6.23
CA GLY A 527 -27.91 4.67 7.03
C GLY A 527 -26.70 4.01 7.71
N MET A 528 -25.58 4.72 7.90
CA MET A 528 -24.35 4.17 8.45
C MET A 528 -24.19 4.35 9.96
N GLY A 529 -24.95 5.29 10.57
CA GLY A 529 -24.82 5.61 11.98
C GLY A 529 -26.01 6.40 12.52
N VAL A 530 -25.92 6.78 13.79
CA VAL A 530 -26.89 7.64 14.50
C VAL A 530 -26.12 8.81 15.10
N SER A 531 -26.50 10.03 14.75
CA SER A 531 -25.94 11.25 15.34
C SER A 531 -26.74 11.65 16.58
N LEU A 532 -26.05 11.85 17.70
CA LEU A 532 -26.67 12.44 18.90
C LEU A 532 -26.59 13.98 18.92
N GLY A 533 -25.95 14.59 17.92
CA GLY A 533 -25.76 16.03 17.86
C GLY A 533 -24.48 16.50 18.55
N VAL A 534 -24.45 17.78 18.91
CA VAL A 534 -23.30 18.42 19.57
C VAL A 534 -23.17 17.93 21.01
N ALA A 535 -21.98 17.51 21.40
CA ALA A 535 -21.72 16.85 22.68
C ALA A 535 -22.22 17.62 23.91
N GLY A 536 -22.18 18.97 23.89
CA GLY A 536 -22.69 19.81 24.97
C GLY A 536 -24.22 19.74 25.19
N GLU A 537 -24.98 19.18 24.23
CA GLU A 537 -26.41 18.98 24.27
C GLU A 537 -26.82 17.54 24.53
N VAL A 538 -25.84 16.62 24.60
CA VAL A 538 -26.08 15.18 24.73
C VAL A 538 -26.02 14.75 26.19
N SER A 539 -27.09 14.17 26.69
CA SER A 539 -27.15 13.61 28.06
C SER A 539 -26.69 12.14 28.07
N GLU A 540 -26.27 11.68 29.25
CA GLU A 540 -25.99 10.24 29.48
C GLU A 540 -27.18 9.33 29.10
N MET A 541 -28.40 9.78 29.36
CA MET A 541 -29.62 9.05 29.02
C MET A 541 -29.80 8.90 27.50
N MET A 542 -29.44 9.91 26.71
CA MET A 542 -29.46 9.81 25.24
C MET A 542 -28.42 8.81 24.74
N ILE A 543 -27.20 8.81 25.30
CA ILE A 543 -26.13 7.84 24.95
C ILE A 543 -26.60 6.43 25.30
N ALA A 544 -27.06 6.21 26.56
CA ALA A 544 -27.51 4.90 27.02
C ALA A 544 -28.70 4.38 26.19
N GLY A 545 -29.67 5.22 25.88
CA GLY A 545 -30.83 4.87 25.06
C GLY A 545 -30.48 4.49 23.63
N ALA A 546 -29.58 5.22 23.00
CA ALA A 546 -29.10 4.90 21.64
C ALA A 546 -28.33 3.60 21.59
N VAL A 547 -27.42 3.37 22.55
CA VAL A 547 -26.66 2.11 22.67
C VAL A 547 -27.61 0.93 22.94
N GLN A 548 -28.53 1.06 23.87
CA GLN A 548 -29.51 0.02 24.20
C GLN A 548 -30.41 -0.31 23.00
N SER A 549 -30.90 0.69 22.29
CA SER A 549 -31.71 0.53 21.09
C SER A 549 -30.97 -0.25 20.00
N LEU A 550 -29.73 0.12 19.69
CA LEU A 550 -28.95 -0.58 18.67
C LEU A 550 -28.49 -1.96 19.12
N LEU A 551 -28.17 -2.18 20.39
CA LEU A 551 -27.84 -3.51 20.91
C LEU A 551 -29.05 -4.46 20.84
N GLY A 552 -30.27 -3.96 21.07
CA GLY A 552 -31.52 -4.74 20.98
C GLY A 552 -31.94 -5.07 19.53
N ASP A 553 -31.47 -4.32 18.54
CA ASP A 553 -31.90 -4.43 17.14
C ASP A 553 -30.74 -4.93 16.23
N GLY A 554 -30.55 -6.23 16.21
CA GLY A 554 -29.51 -6.85 15.37
C GLY A 554 -29.77 -6.72 13.86
N GLU A 555 -31.02 -6.59 13.43
CA GLU A 555 -31.36 -6.40 12.02
C GLU A 555 -30.95 -5.00 11.56
N ARG A 556 -31.29 -3.98 12.35
CA ARG A 556 -30.87 -2.60 12.10
C ARG A 556 -29.35 -2.47 12.05
N ARG A 557 -28.62 -3.12 12.99
CA ARG A 557 -27.14 -3.11 12.94
C ARG A 557 -26.61 -3.73 11.66
N ARG A 558 -27.17 -4.86 11.19
CA ARG A 558 -26.77 -5.50 9.92
C ARG A 558 -27.04 -4.60 8.72
N ALA A 559 -28.19 -3.94 8.67
CA ALA A 559 -28.51 -2.97 7.61
C ALA A 559 -27.53 -1.80 7.59
N MET A 560 -27.22 -1.22 8.76
CA MET A 560 -26.23 -0.14 8.88
C MET A 560 -24.84 -0.59 8.47
N ALA A 561 -24.43 -1.80 8.86
CA ALA A 561 -23.15 -2.39 8.44
C ALA A 561 -23.05 -2.59 6.93
N ALA A 562 -24.11 -3.03 6.29
CA ALA A 562 -24.18 -3.18 4.84
C ALA A 562 -24.10 -1.81 4.13
N ALA A 563 -24.84 -0.81 4.64
CA ALA A 563 -24.79 0.56 4.13
C ALA A 563 -23.36 1.16 4.22
N GLY A 564 -22.67 0.94 5.33
CA GLY A 564 -21.28 1.37 5.53
C GLY A 564 -20.35 0.81 4.45
N ARG A 565 -20.34 -0.51 4.28
CA ARG A 565 -19.50 -1.18 3.27
C ARG A 565 -19.86 -0.85 1.83
N MET A 566 -21.15 -0.58 1.56
CA MET A 566 -21.60 -0.20 0.22
C MET A 566 -21.13 1.20 -0.16
N ASN A 567 -21.16 2.14 0.79
CA ASN A 567 -20.78 3.53 0.55
C ASN A 567 -19.25 3.73 0.64
N LEU A 568 -18.59 3.11 1.61
CA LEU A 568 -17.16 3.27 1.90
C LEU A 568 -16.41 1.97 1.60
N ASP A 569 -16.10 1.74 0.34
CA ASP A 569 -15.42 0.52 -0.13
C ASP A 569 -13.90 0.49 0.10
N GLY A 570 -13.33 1.55 0.68
CA GLY A 570 -11.91 1.68 0.96
C GLY A 570 -11.02 1.99 -0.26
N ARG A 571 -11.60 2.19 -1.44
CA ARG A 571 -10.85 2.39 -2.70
C ARG A 571 -10.69 3.85 -3.11
N GLY A 572 -11.04 4.81 -2.27
CA GLY A 572 -10.96 6.25 -2.59
C GLY A 572 -9.55 6.69 -2.97
N ALA A 573 -8.52 6.27 -2.22
CA ALA A 573 -7.13 6.55 -2.55
C ALA A 573 -6.73 6.02 -3.94
N GLN A 574 -7.20 4.83 -4.32
CA GLN A 574 -6.95 4.24 -5.63
C GLN A 574 -7.59 5.08 -6.73
N ARG A 575 -8.88 5.43 -6.61
CA ARG A 575 -9.60 6.24 -7.60
C ARG A 575 -8.99 7.62 -7.80
N VAL A 576 -8.59 8.28 -6.70
CA VAL A 576 -7.91 9.58 -6.78
C VAL A 576 -6.55 9.44 -7.46
N ALA A 577 -5.77 8.41 -7.14
CA ALA A 577 -4.49 8.15 -7.81
C ALA A 577 -4.68 7.87 -9.31
N GLU A 578 -5.68 7.07 -9.69
CA GLU A 578 -6.04 6.80 -11.09
C GLU A 578 -6.43 8.09 -11.83
N ARG A 579 -7.21 8.99 -11.20
CA ARG A 579 -7.61 10.25 -11.82
C ARG A 579 -6.42 11.19 -12.03
N ILE A 580 -5.52 11.30 -11.03
CA ILE A 580 -4.27 12.07 -11.16
C ILE A 580 -3.41 11.51 -12.29
N ALA A 581 -3.22 10.19 -12.35
CA ALA A 581 -2.42 9.54 -13.38
C ALA A 581 -3.00 9.82 -14.78
N ARG A 582 -4.32 9.72 -14.95
CA ARG A 582 -5.00 10.02 -16.21
C ARG A 582 -4.82 11.48 -16.62
N LEU A 583 -4.93 12.44 -15.71
CA LEU A 583 -4.68 13.87 -16.00
C LEU A 583 -3.25 14.13 -16.46
N ILE A 584 -2.28 13.44 -15.86
CA ILE A 584 -0.88 13.52 -16.28
C ILE A 584 -0.71 12.98 -17.71
N GLU A 585 -1.35 11.86 -18.04
CA GLU A 585 -1.33 11.26 -19.38
C GLU A 585 -2.02 12.17 -20.40
N GLU A 586 -3.24 12.65 -20.12
CA GLU A 586 -3.99 13.58 -20.94
C GLU A 586 -3.16 14.84 -21.27
N ARG A 587 -2.41 15.36 -20.30
CA ARG A 587 -1.53 16.53 -20.51
C ARG A 587 -0.31 16.21 -21.38
N ARG A 588 0.25 15.00 -21.29
CA ARG A 588 1.39 14.56 -22.14
C ARG A 588 1.00 14.34 -23.60
N GLU A 589 -0.24 13.98 -23.87
CA GLU A 589 -0.75 13.74 -25.22
C GLU A 589 -1.11 15.04 -25.96
N LEU A 590 -1.23 16.18 -25.25
CA LEU A 590 -1.45 17.47 -25.88
C LEU A 590 -0.17 17.89 -26.66
N PRO A 591 -0.25 18.23 -27.96
CA PRO A 591 0.91 18.68 -28.72
C PRO A 591 1.48 19.98 -28.12
N GLU A 592 2.81 20.11 -28.08
CA GLU A 592 3.56 21.24 -27.49
C GLU A 592 3.23 22.63 -28.08
N SER A 593 2.27 22.79 -28.96
CA SER A 593 1.93 23.99 -29.69
C SER A 593 0.54 24.55 -29.37
N VAL A 594 0.30 24.93 -28.11
CA VAL A 594 -0.67 26.01 -27.83
C VAL A 594 -0.04 26.94 -26.79
N PRO A 595 0.51 28.09 -27.17
CA PRO A 595 0.91 29.12 -26.20
C PRO A 595 -0.35 29.57 -25.45
N LEU A 596 -0.30 29.52 -24.13
CA LEU A 596 -1.29 30.14 -23.25
C LEU A 596 -1.53 31.57 -23.74
N ARG A 597 -2.69 31.84 -24.33
CA ARG A 597 -3.09 33.22 -24.64
C ARG A 597 -3.05 34.00 -23.34
N ALA A 598 -2.13 34.97 -23.31
CA ALA A 598 -2.19 36.05 -22.36
C ALA A 598 -3.54 36.73 -22.56
N VAL A 599 -4.44 36.56 -21.60
CA VAL A 599 -5.62 37.38 -21.47
C VAL A 599 -5.13 38.64 -20.76
N GLY A 600 -5.07 39.75 -21.53
CA GLY A 600 -4.75 41.07 -21.05
C GLY A 600 -5.84 41.64 -20.14
#